data_e526734415d6843aa565146fa73a7617
#
_entry.id   e526734415d6843aa565146fa73a7617
#
_cell.length_a   1.000
_cell.length_b   1.000
_cell.length_c   1.000
_cell.angle_alpha   90.00
_cell.angle_beta   90.00
_cell.angle_gamma   90.00
#
_symmetry.space_group_name_H-M   'P 1'
#
loop_
_entity.id
_entity.type
_entity.pdbx_description
1 polymer ?
#
loop_
_entity_poly.entity_id
_entity_poly.type
_entity_poly.pdbx_seq_one_letter_code
_entity_poly.pdbx_strand_id
1 'polypeptide(L)'
;LIQAALWDEAVAADKTYFPPTYRQDGFTHGTANPDKLLTVANHFYQQTEGDWYCLRMTTESLRASGVTVVFESTAPVGDQPPDFEGSEDELYPHIMGGISTGAVLEVLTVERGEAGEFLRIQGLYPGE
;
A
#
# COMPACT_ATOMS: atom_id res chain seq x y z
N LEU A 1 -0.09 0.33 -1.90
CA LEU A 1 0.70 -0.33 -2.95
C LEU A 1 1.11 -1.71 -2.51
N ILE A 2 0.81 -2.71 -3.31
CA ILE A 2 1.14 -4.10 -3.02
C ILE A 2 1.66 -4.81 -4.27
N GLN A 3 2.39 -5.90 -4.04
CA GLN A 3 2.87 -6.75 -5.14
C GLN A 3 1.69 -7.44 -5.82
N ALA A 4 1.56 -7.24 -7.14
CA ALA A 4 0.42 -7.74 -7.90
C ALA A 4 0.24 -9.25 -7.78
N ALA A 5 1.33 -10.01 -7.87
CA ALA A 5 1.26 -11.47 -7.80
C ALA A 5 0.69 -11.96 -6.46
N LEU A 6 1.05 -11.30 -5.35
CA LEU A 6 0.57 -11.69 -4.02
C LEU A 6 -0.91 -11.35 -3.85
N TRP A 7 -1.34 -10.22 -4.40
CA TRP A 7 -2.76 -9.86 -4.37
C TRP A 7 -3.59 -10.81 -5.23
N ASP A 8 -3.14 -11.10 -6.45
CA ASP A 8 -3.83 -12.03 -7.35
C ASP A 8 -3.99 -13.41 -6.72
N GLU A 9 -2.96 -13.87 -6.01
CA GLU A 9 -2.99 -15.14 -5.28
C GLU A 9 -4.05 -15.12 -4.17
N ALA A 10 -4.12 -14.03 -3.40
CA ALA A 10 -5.10 -13.89 -2.34
C ALA A 10 -6.54 -13.88 -2.89
N VAL A 11 -6.76 -13.17 -4.01
CA VAL A 11 -8.06 -13.11 -4.68
C VAL A 11 -8.46 -14.50 -5.18
N ALA A 12 -7.56 -15.21 -5.85
CA ALA A 12 -7.83 -16.53 -6.39
C ALA A 12 -8.15 -17.57 -5.31
N ALA A 13 -7.52 -17.43 -4.14
CA ALA A 13 -7.72 -18.32 -3.00
C ALA A 13 -8.86 -17.87 -2.05
N ASP A 14 -9.47 -16.72 -2.34
CA ASP A 14 -10.50 -16.10 -1.48
C ASP A 14 -10.00 -15.93 -0.05
N LYS A 15 -8.80 -15.39 0.09
CA LYS A 15 -8.14 -15.18 1.38
C LYS A 15 -7.83 -13.71 1.63
N THR A 16 -7.73 -13.36 2.92
CA THR A 16 -7.26 -12.03 3.33
C THR A 16 -5.78 -11.89 2.97
N TYR A 17 -5.43 -10.75 2.36
CA TYR A 17 -4.05 -10.45 2.03
C TYR A 17 -3.30 -9.90 3.24
N PHE A 18 -2.09 -10.43 3.45
CA PHE A 18 -1.15 -9.90 4.43
C PHE A 18 0.16 -9.57 3.72
N PRO A 19 0.72 -8.37 3.90
CA PRO A 19 2.00 -8.05 3.28
C PRO A 19 3.13 -8.91 3.83
N PRO A 20 4.21 -9.14 3.04
CA PRO A 20 5.34 -9.96 3.50
C PRO A 20 5.98 -9.48 4.80
N THR A 21 5.90 -8.16 5.08
CA THR A 21 6.49 -7.55 6.28
C THR A 21 5.54 -7.52 7.47
N TYR A 22 4.32 -8.06 7.34
CA TYR A 22 3.29 -7.95 8.38
C TYR A 22 3.76 -8.47 9.75
N ARG A 23 4.43 -9.60 9.78
CA ARG A 23 4.90 -10.19 11.03
C ARG A 23 5.90 -9.30 11.75
N GLN A 24 6.80 -8.69 10.98
CA GLN A 24 7.82 -7.80 11.54
C GLN A 24 7.23 -6.48 11.98
N ASP A 25 6.35 -5.90 11.15
CA ASP A 25 5.81 -4.55 11.37
C ASP A 25 4.60 -4.53 12.30
N GLY A 26 3.82 -5.60 12.33
CA GLY A 26 2.63 -5.72 13.17
C GLY A 26 1.37 -5.08 12.61
N PHE A 27 1.42 -4.54 11.40
CA PHE A 27 0.28 -3.92 10.72
C PHE A 27 0.57 -3.81 9.22
N THR A 28 -0.46 -3.43 8.45
CA THR A 28 -0.33 -3.17 7.00
C THR A 28 -0.20 -1.67 6.79
N HIS A 29 0.81 -1.26 6.05
CA HIS A 29 1.08 0.15 5.76
C HIS A 29 0.13 0.69 4.70
N GLY A 30 -0.38 1.92 4.92
CA GLY A 30 -1.21 2.64 3.96
C GLY A 30 -0.74 4.06 3.75
N THR A 31 -1.25 4.71 2.73
CA THR A 31 -0.99 6.12 2.42
C THR A 31 -2.33 6.77 2.09
N ALA A 32 -2.72 7.79 2.87
CA ALA A 32 -4.00 8.47 2.68
C ALA A 32 -3.91 9.59 1.64
N ASN A 33 -2.76 10.25 1.54
CA ASN A 33 -2.56 11.34 0.60
C ASN A 33 -2.05 10.79 -0.74
N PRO A 34 -2.85 10.85 -1.82
CA PRO A 34 -2.43 10.29 -3.11
C PRO A 34 -1.17 10.96 -3.66
N ASP A 35 -0.90 12.21 -3.31
CA ASP A 35 0.29 12.91 -3.78
C ASP A 35 1.59 12.34 -3.20
N LYS A 36 1.49 11.56 -2.13
CA LYS A 36 2.66 10.95 -1.48
C LYS A 36 2.92 9.51 -1.92
N LEU A 37 2.00 8.90 -2.68
CA LEU A 37 2.09 7.48 -3.05
C LEU A 37 3.38 7.13 -3.78
N LEU A 38 3.76 7.90 -4.79
CA LEU A 38 4.98 7.61 -5.55
C LEU A 38 6.24 7.83 -4.72
N THR A 39 6.25 8.86 -3.88
CA THR A 39 7.36 9.12 -2.95
C THR A 39 7.56 7.96 -1.99
N VAL A 40 6.47 7.48 -1.38
CA VAL A 40 6.50 6.33 -0.47
C VAL A 40 6.98 5.08 -1.20
N ALA A 41 6.43 4.82 -2.39
CA ALA A 41 6.78 3.64 -3.17
C ALA A 41 8.26 3.64 -3.55
N ASN A 42 8.77 4.76 -4.02
CA ASN A 42 10.17 4.87 -4.41
C ASN A 42 11.13 4.78 -3.23
N HIS A 43 10.67 5.18 -2.04
CA HIS A 43 11.49 5.04 -0.84
C HIS A 43 11.56 3.58 -0.36
N PHE A 44 10.40 2.91 -0.25
CA PHE A 44 10.33 1.60 0.38
C PHE A 44 10.45 0.41 -0.58
N TYR A 45 9.99 0.54 -1.82
CA TYR A 45 9.75 -0.62 -2.68
C TYR A 45 10.52 -0.65 -3.99
N GLN A 46 11.32 0.37 -4.28
CA GLN A 46 12.01 0.47 -5.57
C GLN A 46 12.89 -0.75 -5.87
N GLN A 47 13.45 -1.38 -4.85
CA GLN A 47 14.32 -2.54 -5.00
C GLN A 47 13.56 -3.86 -5.13
N THR A 48 12.25 -3.85 -4.92
CA THR A 48 11.43 -5.05 -5.06
C THR A 48 10.93 -5.17 -6.49
N GLU A 49 11.35 -6.21 -7.20
CA GLU A 49 11.00 -6.44 -8.59
C GLU A 49 9.54 -6.90 -8.77
N GLY A 50 9.03 -6.79 -10.00
CA GLY A 50 7.71 -7.28 -10.38
C GLY A 50 6.68 -6.19 -10.51
N ASP A 51 5.47 -6.62 -10.86
CA ASP A 51 4.33 -5.72 -11.01
C ASP A 51 3.71 -5.39 -9.66
N TRP A 52 3.16 -4.18 -9.55
CA TRP A 52 2.51 -3.68 -8.34
C TRP A 52 1.14 -3.13 -8.67
N TYR A 53 0.25 -3.22 -7.68
CA TYR A 53 -1.07 -2.57 -7.72
C TYR A 53 -1.16 -1.48 -6.67
N CYS A 54 -1.99 -0.49 -6.94
CA CYS A 54 -2.46 0.45 -5.94
C CYS A 54 -3.90 0.07 -5.59
N LEU A 55 -4.14 -0.31 -4.35
CA LEU A 55 -5.46 -0.67 -3.87
C LEU A 55 -6.10 0.56 -3.24
N ARG A 56 -7.28 0.95 -3.74
CA ARG A 56 -8.03 2.05 -3.14
C ARG A 56 -9.07 1.48 -2.16
N MET A 57 -9.01 1.98 -0.95
CA MET A 57 -9.90 1.60 0.14
C MET A 57 -10.29 2.85 0.92
N THR A 58 -11.30 2.74 1.77
CA THR A 58 -11.62 3.79 2.73
C THR A 58 -11.48 3.22 4.14
N THR A 59 -11.35 4.09 5.13
CA THR A 59 -11.36 3.66 6.53
C THR A 59 -12.68 2.96 6.84
N GLU A 60 -13.77 3.41 6.22
CA GLU A 60 -15.09 2.80 6.36
C GLU A 60 -15.14 1.39 5.76
N SER A 61 -14.59 1.18 4.54
CA SER A 61 -14.59 -0.14 3.91
C SER A 61 -13.73 -1.14 4.69
N LEU A 62 -12.61 -0.68 5.25
CA LEU A 62 -11.76 -1.50 6.11
C LEU A 62 -12.45 -1.85 7.41
N ARG A 63 -13.10 -0.87 8.05
CA ARG A 63 -13.85 -1.08 9.29
C ARG A 63 -14.99 -2.09 9.07
N ALA A 64 -15.69 -1.99 7.94
CA ALA A 64 -16.74 -2.92 7.58
C ALA A 64 -16.24 -4.37 7.44
N SER A 65 -14.95 -4.54 7.10
CA SER A 65 -14.32 -5.86 7.03
C SER A 65 -13.81 -6.36 8.39
N GLY A 66 -13.97 -5.56 9.46
CA GLY A 66 -13.55 -5.92 10.80
C GLY A 66 -12.16 -5.46 11.20
N VAL A 67 -11.58 -4.54 10.43
CA VAL A 67 -10.19 -4.07 10.62
C VAL A 67 -10.20 -2.62 11.10
N THR A 68 -9.36 -2.30 12.08
CA THR A 68 -9.17 -0.96 12.61
C THR A 68 -8.03 -0.26 11.87
N VAL A 69 -8.19 1.05 11.63
CA VAL A 69 -7.14 1.88 11.02
C VAL A 69 -6.74 2.95 12.04
N VAL A 70 -5.44 3.06 12.28
CA VAL A 70 -4.87 4.04 13.20
C VAL A 70 -3.93 4.95 12.41
N PHE A 71 -4.10 6.27 12.52
CA PHE A 71 -3.22 7.23 11.85
C PHE A 71 -2.05 7.57 12.78
N GLU A 72 -0.84 7.27 12.32
CA GLU A 72 0.38 7.43 13.11
C GLU A 72 1.51 7.97 12.22
N SER A 73 2.63 8.35 12.84
CA SER A 73 3.84 8.73 12.11
C SER A 73 4.33 7.57 11.27
N THR A 74 5.14 7.87 10.24
CA THR A 74 5.77 6.83 9.43
C THR A 74 6.53 5.84 10.30
N ALA A 75 6.56 4.59 9.87
CA ALA A 75 7.26 3.50 10.54
C ALA A 75 8.10 2.73 9.53
N PRO A 76 9.12 1.98 9.97
CA PRO A 76 9.87 1.13 9.06
C PRO A 76 8.98 0.12 8.34
N VAL A 77 9.28 -0.14 7.07
CA VAL A 77 8.66 -1.23 6.31
C VAL A 77 9.69 -2.34 6.25
N GLY A 78 9.50 -3.39 7.02
CA GLY A 78 10.52 -4.41 7.20
C GLY A 78 11.80 -3.79 7.75
N ASP A 79 12.90 -3.90 7.02
CA ASP A 79 14.20 -3.34 7.41
C ASP A 79 14.47 -1.95 6.83
N GLN A 80 13.54 -1.44 6.00
CA GLN A 80 13.72 -0.14 5.35
C GLN A 80 13.34 0.98 6.32
N PRO A 81 14.25 1.97 6.58
CA PRO A 81 13.96 3.09 7.48
C PRO A 81 12.79 3.95 7.01
N PRO A 82 12.05 4.58 7.94
CA PRO A 82 10.85 5.35 7.60
C PRO A 82 11.12 6.75 7.05
N ASP A 83 12.33 7.26 7.17
CA ASP A 83 12.64 8.65 6.85
C ASP A 83 12.80 8.88 5.35
N PHE A 84 11.93 9.70 4.77
CA PHE A 84 12.02 10.19 3.39
C PHE A 84 11.57 11.66 3.39
N GLU A 85 11.82 12.37 2.30
CA GLU A 85 11.45 13.77 2.18
C GLU A 85 9.94 13.94 2.35
N GLY A 86 9.53 14.74 3.34
CA GLY A 86 8.12 14.97 3.64
C GLY A 86 7.48 13.91 4.54
N SER A 87 8.25 12.95 5.08
CA SER A 87 7.71 11.88 5.91
C SER A 87 7.08 12.38 7.22
N GLU A 88 7.50 13.57 7.69
CA GLU A 88 6.98 14.16 8.93
C GLU A 88 5.78 15.10 8.68
N ASP A 89 5.42 15.35 7.41
CA ASP A 89 4.39 16.31 7.06
C ASP A 89 2.98 15.87 7.46
N GLU A 90 2.76 14.58 7.62
CA GLU A 90 1.43 14.04 7.88
C GLU A 90 1.49 12.66 8.56
N LEU A 91 0.33 12.25 9.09
CA LEU A 91 0.18 10.90 9.63
C LEU A 91 -0.23 9.94 8.52
N TYR A 92 0.14 8.68 8.70
CA TYR A 92 -0.16 7.62 7.74
C TYR A 92 -1.10 6.58 8.36
N PRO A 93 -2.05 6.05 7.58
CA PRO A 93 -2.94 5.01 8.10
C PRO A 93 -2.18 3.70 8.28
N HIS A 94 -2.21 3.19 9.49
CA HIS A 94 -1.71 1.86 9.82
C HIS A 94 -2.92 0.94 9.97
N ILE A 95 -3.03 -0.02 9.07
CA ILE A 95 -4.16 -0.95 9.02
C ILE A 95 -3.85 -2.09 9.97
N MET A 96 -4.62 -2.21 11.04
CA MET A 96 -4.38 -3.19 12.10
C MET A 96 -4.98 -4.54 11.72
N GLY A 97 -4.46 -5.15 10.69
CA GLY A 97 -4.90 -6.42 10.14
C GLY A 97 -4.50 -6.55 8.68
N GLY A 98 -4.95 -7.62 8.03
CA GLY A 98 -4.78 -7.81 6.61
C GLY A 98 -5.86 -7.09 5.81
N ILE A 99 -5.80 -7.19 4.49
CA ILE A 99 -6.76 -6.57 3.59
C ILE A 99 -7.68 -7.66 3.04
N SER A 100 -8.96 -7.57 3.40
CA SER A 100 -9.99 -8.41 2.81
C SER A 100 -10.25 -7.94 1.38
N THR A 101 -10.44 -8.86 0.44
CA THR A 101 -10.71 -8.52 -0.96
C THR A 101 -11.97 -7.66 -1.08
N GLY A 102 -12.96 -7.86 -0.22
CA GLY A 102 -14.19 -7.08 -0.20
C GLY A 102 -14.03 -5.65 0.30
N ALA A 103 -12.92 -5.31 0.95
CA ALA A 103 -12.66 -3.96 1.43
C ALA A 103 -12.10 -3.05 0.33
N VAL A 104 -11.61 -3.61 -0.78
CA VAL A 104 -10.98 -2.87 -1.86
C VAL A 104 -12.03 -2.37 -2.85
N LEU A 105 -12.03 -1.07 -3.09
CA LEU A 105 -12.99 -0.42 -3.99
C LEU A 105 -12.49 -0.37 -5.42
N GLU A 106 -11.17 -0.22 -5.62
CA GLU A 106 -10.54 -0.23 -6.94
C GLU A 106 -9.15 -0.82 -6.86
N VAL A 107 -8.73 -1.47 -7.94
CA VAL A 107 -7.37 -1.96 -8.12
C VAL A 107 -6.78 -1.20 -9.31
N LEU A 108 -5.75 -0.39 -9.05
CA LEU A 108 -5.12 0.44 -10.07
C LEU A 108 -3.76 -0.13 -10.44
N THR A 109 -3.43 -0.07 -11.74
CA THR A 109 -2.13 -0.54 -12.22
C THR A 109 -1.07 0.53 -12.02
N VAL A 110 0.16 0.09 -11.84
CA VAL A 110 1.31 0.95 -11.57
C VAL A 110 2.35 0.80 -12.67
N GLU A 111 2.81 1.92 -13.22
CA GLU A 111 3.90 1.93 -14.19
C GLU A 111 5.23 2.01 -13.48
N ARG A 112 6.16 1.13 -13.86
CA ARG A 112 7.51 1.10 -13.32
C ARG A 112 8.54 1.29 -14.42
N GLY A 113 9.67 1.91 -14.06
CA GLY A 113 10.81 2.06 -14.95
C GLY A 113 11.76 0.88 -14.88
N GLU A 114 12.79 0.91 -15.72
CA GLU A 114 13.78 -0.18 -15.82
C GLU A 114 14.61 -0.37 -14.55
N ALA A 115 14.81 0.69 -13.76
CA ALA A 115 15.55 0.64 -12.51
C ALA A 115 14.64 0.35 -11.30
N GLY A 116 13.37 0.01 -11.54
CA GLY A 116 12.41 -0.28 -10.49
C GLY A 116 11.68 0.94 -9.96
N GLU A 117 11.94 2.14 -10.51
CA GLU A 117 11.25 3.34 -10.07
C GLU A 117 9.75 3.26 -10.35
N PHE A 118 8.96 3.81 -9.43
CA PHE A 118 7.50 3.93 -9.59
C PHE A 118 7.21 5.25 -10.28
N LEU A 119 6.68 5.19 -11.49
CA LEU A 119 6.52 6.36 -12.36
C LEU A 119 5.12 6.96 -12.32
N ARG A 120 4.09 6.10 -12.28
CA ARG A 120 2.70 6.54 -12.39
C ARG A 120 1.75 5.46 -11.87
N ILE A 121 0.63 5.92 -11.29
CA ILE A 121 -0.49 5.05 -10.92
C ILE A 121 -1.65 5.43 -11.81
N GLN A 122 -2.05 4.52 -12.70
CA GLN A 122 -3.08 4.79 -13.69
C GLN A 122 -4.46 4.92 -13.04
N GLY A 123 -5.15 6.01 -13.35
CA GLY A 123 -6.50 6.24 -12.84
C GLY A 123 -6.58 6.80 -11.42
N LEU A 124 -5.43 7.17 -10.83
CA LEU A 124 -5.40 7.70 -9.47
C LEU A 124 -6.16 9.03 -9.35
N TYR A 125 -6.02 9.89 -10.36
CA TYR A 125 -6.72 11.15 -10.41
C TYR A 125 -7.79 11.14 -11.51
N PRO A 126 -8.96 11.76 -11.27
CA PRO A 126 -10.00 11.85 -12.29
C PRO A 126 -9.48 12.50 -13.58
N GLY A 127 -9.81 11.92 -14.72
CA GLY A 127 -9.43 12.44 -16.03
C GLY A 127 -8.07 12.00 -16.56
N GLU A 128 -7.38 11.15 -15.83
CA GLU A 128 -6.13 10.57 -16.33
C GLU A 128 -6.40 9.43 -17.30
#